data_80ed75e2fdc33267b05a43f2ac393554
#
_entry.id   80ed75e2fdc33267b05a43f2ac393554
#
_cell.length_a   1.000
_cell.length_b   1.000
_cell.length_c   1.000
_cell.angle_alpha   90.00
_cell.angle_beta   90.00
_cell.angle_gamma   90.00
#
_symmetry.space_group_name_H-M   'P 1'
#
loop_
_entity.id
_entity.type
_entity.pdbx_description
1 polymer ?
#
loop_
_entity_poly.entity_id
_entity_poly.type
_entity_poly.pdbx_seq_one_letter_code
_entity_poly.pdbx_strand_id
1 'polypeptide(L)'
;MVTFVYAHNLKDERKALWEYVNQMSMGCQIQWIIMGDFNVVLQQENRLRGNPIALSEVVEFQECIDKCILMELPNNGYVYSWSDKQGINRICSKIDWVIVNGEWIDTMEQCKTYALSEGVSDHCPLVVEMIKTHARKGKAFRYCNMWSKYHDFMHMVEQGWAIQVEGCKMYQVVKNWKALKQKLRTLHKRNFSNVINEANKDREEM
;
A
#
# COMPACT_ATOMS: atom_id res chain seq x y z
N MET A 1 7.95 -9.21 -9.92
CA MET A 1 7.66 -10.45 -9.17
C MET A 1 6.18 -10.46 -8.80
N VAL A 2 5.52 -11.60 -8.83
CA VAL A 2 4.12 -11.76 -8.41
C VAL A 2 4.08 -12.86 -7.35
N THR A 3 3.44 -12.59 -6.23
CA THR A 3 3.22 -13.56 -5.14
C THR A 3 1.72 -13.69 -4.91
N PHE A 4 1.21 -14.90 -4.95
CA PHE A 4 -0.16 -15.21 -4.58
C PHE A 4 -0.20 -15.72 -3.15
N VAL A 5 -1.15 -15.20 -2.37
CA VAL A 5 -1.33 -15.53 -0.96
C VAL A 5 -2.67 -16.22 -0.74
N TYR A 6 -2.63 -17.29 0.04
CA TYR A 6 -3.79 -17.88 0.70
C TYR A 6 -3.40 -18.13 2.15
N ALA A 7 -3.79 -17.21 3.02
CA ALA A 7 -3.36 -17.22 4.41
C ALA A 7 -4.30 -18.06 5.29
N HIS A 8 -3.78 -18.50 6.41
CA HIS A 8 -4.53 -19.27 7.40
C HIS A 8 -5.60 -18.40 8.09
N ASN A 9 -6.73 -19.03 8.46
CA ASN A 9 -7.78 -18.36 9.22
C ASN A 9 -7.35 -18.03 10.65
N LEU A 10 -6.46 -18.86 11.25
CA LEU A 10 -5.97 -18.66 12.60
C LEU A 10 -4.80 -17.67 12.63
N LYS A 11 -4.88 -16.71 13.54
CA LYS A 11 -3.90 -15.65 13.71
C LYS A 11 -2.46 -16.17 13.87
N ASP A 12 -2.27 -17.15 14.77
CA ASP A 12 -0.91 -17.64 15.08
C ASP A 12 -0.26 -18.34 13.88
N GLU A 13 -1.04 -18.94 13.01
CA GLU A 13 -0.56 -19.62 11.82
C GLU A 13 -0.20 -18.65 10.69
N ARG A 14 -0.69 -17.37 10.74
CA ARG A 14 -0.30 -16.32 9.80
C ARG A 14 1.08 -15.73 10.09
N LYS A 15 1.66 -15.93 11.27
CA LYS A 15 2.98 -15.37 11.62
C LYS A 15 4.08 -15.80 10.65
N ALA A 16 4.07 -17.06 10.23
CA ALA A 16 5.01 -17.56 9.24
C ALA A 16 4.89 -16.84 7.88
N LEU A 17 3.67 -16.43 7.50
CA LEU A 17 3.46 -15.63 6.30
C LEU A 17 4.07 -14.23 6.44
N TRP A 18 3.90 -13.57 7.59
CA TRP A 18 4.49 -12.26 7.84
C TRP A 18 6.01 -12.30 7.84
N GLU A 19 6.59 -13.33 8.42
CA GLU A 19 8.04 -13.56 8.38
C GLU A 19 8.53 -13.78 6.94
N TYR A 20 7.83 -14.59 6.16
CA TYR A 20 8.15 -14.83 4.75
C TYR A 20 8.08 -13.53 3.93
N VAL A 21 7.00 -12.75 4.06
CA VAL A 21 6.85 -11.46 3.37
C VAL A 21 7.98 -10.51 3.75
N ASN A 22 8.33 -10.45 5.03
CA ASN A 22 9.43 -9.63 5.52
C ASN A 22 10.79 -10.08 4.94
N GLN A 23 11.08 -11.37 4.90
CA GLN A 23 12.30 -11.90 4.29
C GLN A 23 12.38 -11.57 2.79
N MET A 24 11.27 -11.75 2.06
CA MET A 24 11.20 -11.46 0.63
C MET A 24 11.31 -9.96 0.31
N SER A 25 10.86 -9.09 1.22
CA SER A 25 10.99 -7.64 1.05
C SER A 25 12.43 -7.16 1.18
N MET A 26 13.25 -7.89 1.94
CA MET A 26 14.66 -7.55 2.15
C MET A 26 15.43 -7.69 0.84
N GLY A 27 15.96 -6.56 0.36
CA GLY A 27 16.73 -6.54 -0.89
C GLY A 27 15.90 -6.69 -2.17
N CYS A 28 14.58 -6.70 -2.10
CA CYS A 28 13.71 -6.74 -3.28
C CYS A 28 13.78 -5.40 -4.03
N GLN A 29 14.61 -5.32 -5.07
CA GLN A 29 14.77 -4.14 -5.92
C GLN A 29 14.00 -4.23 -7.24
N ILE A 30 13.12 -5.21 -7.37
CA ILE A 30 12.26 -5.39 -8.55
C ILE A 30 10.82 -5.10 -8.20
N GLN A 31 10.02 -4.82 -9.22
CA GLN A 31 8.56 -4.65 -9.06
C GLN A 31 7.95 -5.90 -8.40
N TRP A 32 7.30 -5.70 -7.27
CA TRP A 32 6.68 -6.77 -6.52
C TRP A 32 5.22 -6.46 -6.21
N ILE A 33 4.36 -7.39 -6.56
CA ILE A 33 2.94 -7.42 -6.21
C ILE A 33 2.63 -8.70 -5.44
N ILE A 34 1.91 -8.55 -4.35
CA ILE A 34 1.41 -9.65 -3.51
C ILE A 34 -0.11 -9.53 -3.52
N MET A 35 -0.80 -10.59 -3.86
CA MET A 35 -2.26 -10.56 -3.96
C MET A 35 -2.90 -11.89 -3.54
N GLY A 36 -4.10 -11.81 -3.01
CA GLY A 36 -4.87 -12.97 -2.61
C GLY A 36 -5.60 -12.80 -1.29
N ASP A 37 -5.99 -13.92 -0.70
CA ASP A 37 -6.69 -13.97 0.57
C ASP A 37 -5.70 -14.01 1.74
N PHE A 38 -5.65 -12.91 2.50
CA PHE A 38 -4.82 -12.77 3.69
C PHE A 38 -5.54 -13.17 4.97
N ASN A 39 -6.85 -13.46 4.88
CA ASN A 39 -7.72 -13.82 6.00
C ASN A 39 -7.65 -12.85 7.19
N VAL A 40 -7.37 -11.58 6.91
CA VAL A 40 -7.24 -10.50 7.90
C VAL A 40 -7.66 -9.16 7.30
N VAL A 41 -8.24 -8.32 8.12
CA VAL A 41 -8.59 -6.92 7.79
C VAL A 41 -7.49 -5.97 8.26
N LEU A 42 -7.38 -4.80 7.64
CA LEU A 42 -6.45 -3.74 8.05
C LEU A 42 -7.07 -2.72 9.01
N GLN A 43 -8.38 -2.58 8.98
CA GLN A 43 -9.12 -1.62 9.79
C GLN A 43 -10.46 -2.23 10.21
N GLN A 44 -11.07 -1.71 11.28
CA GLN A 44 -12.37 -2.20 11.74
C GLN A 44 -13.47 -1.99 10.68
N GLU A 45 -13.38 -0.91 9.92
CA GLU A 45 -14.31 -0.55 8.84
C GLU A 45 -14.24 -1.51 7.66
N ASN A 46 -13.20 -2.33 7.59
CA ASN A 46 -13.08 -3.40 6.58
C ASN A 46 -13.99 -4.61 6.88
N ARG A 47 -14.77 -4.57 7.97
CA ARG A 47 -15.82 -5.56 8.27
C ARG A 47 -17.15 -4.90 8.52
N LEU A 48 -18.18 -5.40 7.85
CA LEU A 48 -19.56 -5.05 8.06
C LEU A 48 -20.23 -6.18 8.84
N ARG A 49 -20.75 -5.89 10.03
CA ARG A 49 -21.42 -6.83 10.94
C ARG A 49 -20.47 -7.94 11.47
N GLY A 50 -21.06 -8.88 12.23
CA GLY A 50 -20.29 -9.94 12.90
C GLY A 50 -19.65 -9.46 14.21
N ASN A 51 -18.79 -10.31 14.77
CA ASN A 51 -18.08 -10.00 16.00
C ASN A 51 -17.03 -8.90 15.78
N PRO A 52 -16.81 -8.02 16.79
CA PRO A 52 -15.75 -7.05 16.73
C PRO A 52 -14.38 -7.72 16.46
N ILE A 53 -13.60 -7.09 15.60
CA ILE A 53 -12.26 -7.57 15.26
C ILE A 53 -11.33 -7.21 16.42
N ALA A 54 -10.54 -8.18 16.88
CA ALA A 54 -9.53 -7.92 17.87
C ALA A 54 -8.43 -7.02 17.29
N LEU A 55 -8.11 -5.93 17.97
CA LEU A 55 -7.03 -5.00 17.53
C LEU A 55 -5.71 -5.74 17.30
N SER A 56 -5.42 -6.77 18.09
CA SER A 56 -4.21 -7.57 17.93
C SER A 56 -4.12 -8.30 16.57
N GLU A 57 -5.23 -8.58 15.90
CA GLU A 57 -5.22 -9.20 14.56
C GLU A 57 -4.86 -8.19 13.47
N VAL A 58 -5.39 -6.97 13.61
CA VAL A 58 -5.13 -5.86 12.67
C VAL A 58 -3.68 -5.40 12.75
N VAL A 59 -3.14 -5.27 13.96
CA VAL A 59 -1.80 -4.73 14.22
C VAL A 59 -0.71 -5.55 13.54
N GLU A 60 -0.76 -6.88 13.61
CA GLU A 60 0.30 -7.73 13.03
C GLU A 60 0.41 -7.57 11.52
N PHE A 61 -0.71 -7.47 10.81
CA PHE A 61 -0.69 -7.28 9.37
C PHE A 61 -0.27 -5.85 9.00
N GLN A 62 -0.74 -4.84 9.73
CA GLN A 62 -0.33 -3.47 9.52
C GLN A 62 1.18 -3.29 9.77
N GLU A 63 1.72 -3.88 10.83
CA GLU A 63 3.16 -3.87 11.11
C GLU A 63 3.97 -4.55 10.00
N CYS A 64 3.48 -5.67 9.46
CA CYS A 64 4.11 -6.33 8.32
C CYS A 64 4.15 -5.42 7.09
N ILE A 65 3.03 -4.77 6.74
CA ILE A 65 2.94 -3.83 5.62
C ILE A 65 3.89 -2.64 5.82
N ASP A 66 3.86 -2.04 7.01
CA ASP A 66 4.68 -0.86 7.35
C ASP A 66 6.18 -1.22 7.32
N LYS A 67 6.56 -2.34 7.91
CA LYS A 67 7.95 -2.80 7.97
C LYS A 67 8.52 -3.15 6.59
N CYS A 68 7.69 -3.76 5.74
CA CYS A 68 8.07 -4.14 4.38
C CYS A 68 7.93 -3.00 3.36
N ILE A 69 7.47 -1.81 3.78
CA ILE A 69 7.25 -0.63 2.92
C ILE A 69 6.32 -0.99 1.74
N LEU A 70 5.30 -1.79 2.05
CA LEU A 70 4.29 -2.17 1.09
C LEU A 70 3.12 -1.19 1.12
N MET A 71 2.38 -1.11 0.02
CA MET A 71 1.22 -0.22 -0.11
C MET A 71 0.09 -0.94 -0.80
N GLU A 72 -1.13 -0.74 -0.34
CA GLU A 72 -2.31 -1.23 -1.03
C GLU A 72 -2.48 -0.53 -2.38
N LEU A 73 -2.75 -1.28 -3.45
CA LEU A 73 -3.22 -0.71 -4.70
C LEU A 73 -4.67 -0.24 -4.54
N PRO A 74 -5.01 0.97 -5.02
CA PRO A 74 -6.38 1.46 -4.98
C PRO A 74 -7.34 0.46 -5.63
N ASN A 75 -8.36 0.05 -4.87
CA ASN A 75 -9.40 -0.85 -5.34
C ASN A 75 -10.59 -0.05 -5.88
N ASN A 76 -11.09 -0.44 -7.04
CA ASN A 76 -12.34 0.02 -7.63
C ASN A 76 -13.33 -1.14 -7.65
N GLY A 77 -14.60 -0.87 -7.44
CA GLY A 77 -15.63 -1.89 -7.38
C GLY A 77 -16.10 -2.18 -5.95
N TYR A 78 -16.29 -3.45 -5.61
CA TYR A 78 -16.80 -3.82 -4.30
C TYR A 78 -15.79 -3.53 -3.19
N VAL A 79 -16.29 -2.98 -2.07
CA VAL A 79 -15.47 -2.64 -0.90
C VAL A 79 -15.04 -3.90 -0.15
N TYR A 80 -15.98 -4.84 0.02
CA TYR A 80 -15.74 -6.09 0.72
C TYR A 80 -15.46 -7.18 -0.28
N SER A 81 -14.48 -8.01 0.01
CA SER A 81 -14.03 -9.08 -0.89
C SER A 81 -14.58 -10.46 -0.52
N TRP A 82 -15.17 -10.60 0.65
CA TRP A 82 -15.75 -11.85 1.18
C TRP A 82 -17.08 -11.61 1.87
N SER A 83 -17.97 -12.61 1.82
CA SER A 83 -19.20 -12.64 2.62
C SER A 83 -19.59 -14.05 3.05
N ASP A 84 -20.23 -14.18 4.20
CA ASP A 84 -20.76 -15.47 4.72
C ASP A 84 -22.04 -15.95 4.00
N LYS A 85 -22.54 -15.16 3.06
CA LYS A 85 -23.76 -15.41 2.25
C LYS A 85 -25.05 -15.68 3.07
N GLN A 86 -25.09 -15.30 4.34
CA GLN A 86 -26.25 -15.54 5.20
C GLN A 86 -27.34 -14.48 5.05
N GLY A 87 -27.93 -14.36 3.87
CA GLY A 87 -29.09 -13.51 3.61
C GLY A 87 -28.85 -12.00 3.78
N ILE A 88 -29.86 -11.29 4.28
CA ILE A 88 -29.85 -9.82 4.41
C ILE A 88 -28.86 -9.33 5.49
N ASN A 89 -28.63 -10.13 6.52
CA ASN A 89 -27.74 -9.80 7.63
C ASN A 89 -26.33 -10.36 7.49
N ARG A 90 -25.95 -10.71 6.27
CA ARG A 90 -24.62 -11.30 5.98
C ARG A 90 -23.47 -10.46 6.54
N ILE A 91 -22.47 -11.15 7.02
CA ILE A 91 -21.18 -10.56 7.40
C ILE A 91 -20.37 -10.37 6.12
N CYS A 92 -19.81 -9.18 5.93
CA CYS A 92 -18.90 -8.90 4.83
C CYS A 92 -17.56 -8.42 5.36
N SER A 93 -16.47 -8.85 4.73
CA SER A 93 -15.11 -8.47 5.12
C SER A 93 -14.23 -8.23 3.91
N LYS A 94 -13.31 -7.29 4.03
CA LYS A 94 -12.22 -7.11 3.08
C LYS A 94 -11.01 -7.87 3.62
N ILE A 95 -10.79 -9.07 3.13
CA ILE A 95 -9.71 -9.97 3.53
C ILE A 95 -8.79 -10.35 2.38
N ASP A 96 -9.24 -10.07 1.16
CA ASP A 96 -8.40 -10.19 -0.04
C ASP A 96 -7.77 -8.84 -0.35
N TRP A 97 -6.46 -8.83 -0.52
CA TRP A 97 -5.68 -7.62 -0.70
C TRP A 97 -4.80 -7.71 -1.94
N VAL A 98 -4.49 -6.55 -2.49
CA VAL A 98 -3.45 -6.37 -3.50
C VAL A 98 -2.49 -5.31 -2.98
N ILE A 99 -1.31 -5.72 -2.60
CA ILE A 99 -0.26 -4.88 -2.02
C ILE A 99 0.99 -4.91 -2.89
N VAL A 100 1.71 -3.80 -2.97
CA VAL A 100 2.85 -3.60 -3.86
C VAL A 100 3.98 -2.86 -3.17
N ASN A 101 5.20 -3.02 -3.66
CA ASN A 101 6.37 -2.25 -3.23
C ASN A 101 6.52 -0.93 -4.01
N GLY A 102 7.48 -0.10 -3.59
CA GLY A 102 7.77 1.19 -4.23
C GLY A 102 8.16 1.07 -5.69
N GLU A 103 8.96 0.06 -6.05
CA GLU A 103 9.40 -0.19 -7.42
C GLU A 103 8.22 -0.48 -8.37
N TRP A 104 7.18 -1.16 -7.86
CA TRP A 104 5.93 -1.34 -8.61
C TRP A 104 5.24 -0.01 -8.86
N ILE A 105 5.10 0.82 -7.83
CA ILE A 105 4.44 2.13 -7.93
C ILE A 105 5.16 3.04 -8.92
N ASP A 106 6.50 3.00 -8.91
CA ASP A 106 7.30 3.83 -9.80
C ASP A 106 7.23 3.42 -11.27
N THR A 107 6.97 2.14 -11.54
CA THR A 107 6.99 1.59 -12.90
C THR A 107 5.61 1.37 -13.49
N MET A 108 4.62 1.01 -12.65
CA MET A 108 3.26 0.62 -13.05
C MET A 108 2.23 1.68 -12.63
N GLU A 109 2.41 2.92 -13.09
CA GLU A 109 1.67 4.11 -12.63
C GLU A 109 0.15 4.04 -12.78
N GLN A 110 -0.34 3.33 -13.76
CA GLN A 110 -1.77 3.25 -14.07
C GLN A 110 -2.37 1.88 -13.73
N CYS A 111 -1.70 1.14 -12.82
CA CYS A 111 -2.22 -0.10 -12.32
C CYS A 111 -3.41 0.15 -11.39
N LYS A 112 -4.48 -0.59 -11.61
CA LYS A 112 -5.71 -0.51 -10.81
C LYS A 112 -6.17 -1.90 -10.44
N THR A 113 -6.79 -2.02 -9.27
CA THR A 113 -7.45 -3.24 -8.82
C THR A 113 -8.95 -3.08 -8.94
N TYR A 114 -9.63 -4.13 -9.35
CA TYR A 114 -11.09 -4.21 -9.38
C TYR A 114 -11.53 -5.43 -8.60
N ALA A 115 -12.36 -5.23 -7.59
CA ALA A 115 -13.12 -6.32 -6.97
C ALA A 115 -14.41 -6.51 -7.78
N LEU A 116 -14.54 -7.69 -8.40
CA LEU A 116 -15.71 -8.06 -9.19
C LEU A 116 -16.80 -8.66 -8.29
N SER A 117 -17.98 -8.91 -8.87
CA SER A 117 -19.05 -9.59 -8.14
C SER A 117 -18.66 -11.01 -7.72
N GLU A 118 -19.03 -11.39 -6.50
CA GLU A 118 -18.74 -12.68 -5.89
C GLU A 118 -19.25 -13.91 -6.66
N GLY A 119 -20.30 -13.76 -7.50
CA GLY A 119 -20.86 -14.87 -8.25
C GLY A 119 -21.30 -16.04 -7.35
N VAL A 120 -20.84 -17.26 -7.67
CA VAL A 120 -21.11 -18.46 -6.87
C VAL A 120 -20.17 -18.61 -5.66
N SER A 121 -18.99 -17.99 -5.71
CA SER A 121 -18.02 -17.98 -4.60
C SER A 121 -18.46 -17.02 -3.51
N ASP A 122 -18.07 -17.27 -2.27
CA ASP A 122 -18.17 -16.35 -1.15
C ASP A 122 -17.10 -15.21 -1.19
N HIS A 123 -16.08 -15.35 -2.07
CA HIS A 123 -15.11 -14.32 -2.38
C HIS A 123 -15.40 -13.59 -3.69
N CYS A 124 -15.04 -12.31 -3.73
CA CYS A 124 -15.02 -11.50 -4.95
C CYS A 124 -13.68 -11.69 -5.69
N PRO A 125 -13.69 -12.02 -6.98
CA PRO A 125 -12.46 -12.05 -7.75
C PRO A 125 -11.78 -10.68 -7.79
N LEU A 126 -10.48 -10.64 -7.49
CA LEU A 126 -9.65 -9.44 -7.64
C LEU A 126 -8.93 -9.47 -8.97
N VAL A 127 -9.13 -8.45 -9.77
CA VAL A 127 -8.48 -8.28 -11.08
C VAL A 127 -7.55 -7.08 -11.02
N VAL A 128 -6.28 -7.29 -11.38
CA VAL A 128 -5.29 -6.22 -11.49
C VAL A 128 -5.15 -5.86 -12.97
N GLU A 129 -5.60 -4.66 -13.31
CA GLU A 129 -5.46 -4.12 -14.64
C GLU A 129 -4.15 -3.36 -14.77
N MET A 130 -3.28 -3.83 -15.65
CA MET A 130 -2.01 -3.17 -15.99
C MET A 130 -2.14 -2.46 -17.32
N ILE A 131 -2.31 -1.13 -17.29
CA ILE A 131 -2.39 -0.33 -18.51
C ILE A 131 -0.97 0.01 -18.95
N LYS A 132 -0.50 -0.59 -20.03
CA LYS A 132 0.74 -0.16 -20.72
C LYS A 132 0.48 1.15 -21.44
N THR A 133 0.91 2.26 -20.88
CA THR A 133 0.87 3.53 -21.58
C THR A 133 2.08 3.67 -22.50
N HIS A 134 1.86 3.69 -23.78
CA HIS A 134 2.90 3.98 -24.78
C HIS A 134 3.30 5.46 -24.85
N ALA A 135 2.68 6.34 -24.08
CA ALA A 135 3.01 7.74 -24.01
C ALA A 135 3.67 8.08 -22.66
N ARG A 136 4.82 8.70 -22.69
CA ARG A 136 5.45 9.36 -21.51
C ARG A 136 4.56 10.49 -20.99
N LYS A 137 3.42 10.19 -20.45
CA LYS A 137 2.70 11.12 -19.56
C LYS A 137 3.51 11.18 -18.27
N GLY A 138 3.86 12.38 -17.83
CA GLY A 138 4.68 12.57 -16.62
C GLY A 138 4.11 11.79 -15.44
N LYS A 139 4.99 11.13 -14.70
CA LYS A 139 4.63 10.27 -13.57
C LYS A 139 3.71 10.97 -12.60
N ALA A 140 2.54 10.40 -12.32
CA ALA A 140 1.65 10.92 -11.31
C ALA A 140 2.39 10.94 -9.95
N PHE A 141 2.24 12.01 -9.20
CA PHE A 141 2.80 12.08 -7.87
C PHE A 141 1.96 11.23 -6.91
N ARG A 142 2.59 10.31 -6.22
CA ARG A 142 1.96 9.55 -5.15
C ARG A 142 2.63 9.92 -3.83
N TYR A 143 1.80 10.22 -2.84
CA TYR A 143 2.25 10.51 -1.50
C TYR A 143 2.59 9.21 -0.78
N CYS A 144 3.70 9.19 -0.06
CA CYS A 144 4.09 8.07 0.78
C CYS A 144 3.87 8.43 2.25
N ASN A 145 3.05 7.67 2.96
CA ASN A 145 2.70 7.93 4.37
C ASN A 145 3.92 7.95 5.30
N MET A 146 4.99 7.25 4.95
CA MET A 146 6.24 7.25 5.73
C MET A 146 6.92 8.61 5.77
N TRP A 147 6.69 9.47 4.78
CA TRP A 147 7.28 10.81 4.78
C TRP A 147 6.81 11.64 5.96
N SER A 148 5.56 11.49 6.39
CA SER A 148 5.01 12.21 7.55
C SER A 148 5.64 11.82 8.88
N LYS A 149 6.27 10.64 8.95
CA LYS A 149 7.00 10.15 10.13
C LYS A 149 8.45 10.69 10.21
N TYR A 150 8.92 11.33 9.13
CA TYR A 150 10.27 11.89 9.10
C TYR A 150 10.35 13.21 9.85
N HIS A 151 11.34 13.35 10.72
CA HIS A 151 11.45 14.51 11.65
C HIS A 151 11.44 15.87 10.94
N ASP A 152 12.07 16.01 9.77
CA ASP A 152 12.11 17.26 9.01
C ASP A 152 10.96 17.44 8.01
N PHE A 153 10.00 16.51 7.97
CA PHE A 153 8.94 16.51 6.97
C PHE A 153 8.14 17.82 6.95
N MET A 154 7.68 18.27 8.14
CA MET A 154 6.88 19.50 8.23
C MET A 154 7.69 20.72 7.78
N HIS A 155 8.96 20.81 8.16
CA HIS A 155 9.84 21.89 7.73
C HIS A 155 10.02 21.92 6.20
N MET A 156 10.18 20.77 5.58
CA MET A 156 10.27 20.67 4.11
C MET A 156 8.96 21.04 3.41
N VAL A 157 7.80 20.67 4.00
CA VAL A 157 6.48 21.07 3.49
C VAL A 157 6.33 22.58 3.55
N GLU A 158 6.63 23.20 4.70
CA GLU A 158 6.58 24.65 4.88
C GLU A 158 7.48 25.38 3.90
N GLN A 159 8.73 24.96 3.76
CA GLN A 159 9.66 25.53 2.78
C GLN A 159 9.20 25.36 1.34
N GLY A 160 8.58 24.23 1.00
CA GLY A 160 8.04 23.97 -0.34
C GLY A 160 6.81 24.81 -0.66
N TRP A 161 6.04 25.15 0.38
CA TRP A 161 4.81 25.92 0.25
C TRP A 161 5.02 27.44 0.35
N ALA A 162 6.06 27.88 1.04
CA ALA A 162 6.40 29.29 1.25
C ALA A 162 7.04 29.99 0.04
N ILE A 163 7.20 29.32 -1.10
CA ILE A 163 7.78 29.92 -2.32
C ILE A 163 6.83 30.99 -2.84
N GLN A 164 7.32 32.22 -2.86
CA GLN A 164 6.58 33.32 -3.49
C GLN A 164 6.63 33.19 -5.01
N VAL A 165 5.47 33.10 -5.61
CA VAL A 165 5.30 32.99 -7.07
C VAL A 165 4.34 34.08 -7.53
N GLU A 166 4.73 34.87 -8.51
CA GLU A 166 3.86 35.85 -9.15
C GLU A 166 2.83 35.14 -10.05
N GLY A 167 1.61 35.65 -10.06
CA GLY A 167 0.53 35.12 -10.90
C GLY A 167 -0.78 34.86 -10.13
N CYS A 168 -1.80 34.32 -10.79
CA CYS A 168 -3.06 34.00 -10.16
C CYS A 168 -2.89 32.90 -9.09
N LYS A 169 -3.79 32.84 -8.10
CA LYS A 169 -3.74 31.92 -6.96
C LYS A 169 -3.59 30.45 -7.40
N MET A 170 -4.31 30.03 -8.43
CA MET A 170 -4.23 28.67 -8.96
C MET A 170 -2.83 28.36 -9.52
N TYR A 171 -2.21 29.30 -10.23
CA TYR A 171 -0.85 29.17 -10.73
C TYR A 171 0.17 29.05 -9.59
N GLN A 172 0.02 29.88 -8.54
CA GLN A 172 0.85 29.82 -7.34
C GLN A 172 0.76 28.44 -6.68
N VAL A 173 -0.47 27.91 -6.46
CA VAL A 173 -0.69 26.58 -5.90
C VAL A 173 -0.01 25.49 -6.73
N VAL A 174 -0.17 25.51 -8.05
CA VAL A 174 0.44 24.52 -8.94
C VAL A 174 1.97 24.57 -8.89
N LYS A 175 2.55 25.77 -8.81
CA LYS A 175 4.03 25.93 -8.71
C LYS A 175 4.56 25.47 -7.38
N ASN A 176 3.91 25.84 -6.26
CA ASN A 176 4.30 25.40 -4.93
C ASN A 176 4.17 23.88 -4.79
N TRP A 177 3.11 23.30 -5.34
CA TRP A 177 2.93 21.85 -5.42
C TRP A 177 4.07 21.15 -6.19
N LYS A 178 4.46 21.69 -7.34
CA LYS A 178 5.59 21.13 -8.11
C LYS A 178 6.91 21.21 -7.35
N ALA A 179 7.17 22.29 -6.65
CA ALA A 179 8.36 22.46 -5.83
C ALA A 179 8.39 21.48 -4.65
N LEU A 180 7.25 21.35 -3.93
CA LEU A 180 7.09 20.38 -2.86
C LEU A 180 7.29 18.93 -3.35
N LYS A 181 6.71 18.58 -4.48
CA LYS A 181 6.89 17.27 -5.12
C LYS A 181 8.37 16.94 -5.35
N GLN A 182 9.17 17.89 -5.81
CA GLN A 182 10.61 17.66 -6.02
C GLN A 182 11.35 17.43 -4.70
N LYS A 183 11.04 18.21 -3.65
CA LYS A 183 11.63 18.04 -2.32
C LYS A 183 11.29 16.67 -1.72
N LEU A 184 10.03 16.24 -1.82
CA LEU A 184 9.58 14.93 -1.32
C LEU A 184 10.20 13.76 -2.09
N ARG A 185 10.39 13.89 -3.40
CA ARG A 185 11.16 12.90 -4.18
C ARG A 185 12.61 12.80 -3.75
N THR A 186 13.24 13.94 -3.44
CA THR A 186 14.61 13.96 -2.94
C THR A 186 14.72 13.33 -1.55
N LEU A 187 13.76 13.62 -0.68
CA LEU A 187 13.63 12.99 0.63
C LEU A 187 13.53 11.47 0.50
N HIS A 188 12.62 11.00 -0.35
CA HIS A 188 12.43 9.57 -0.61
C HIS A 188 13.75 8.91 -1.06
N LYS A 189 14.39 9.52 -2.06
CA LYS A 189 15.64 8.99 -2.61
C LYS A 189 16.79 8.95 -1.58
N ARG A 190 16.88 9.94 -0.69
CA ARG A 190 17.97 10.02 0.31
C ARG A 190 17.77 9.08 1.49
N ASN A 191 16.54 9.01 2.01
CA ASN A 191 16.31 8.40 3.33
C ASN A 191 15.53 7.09 3.26
N PHE A 192 14.84 6.79 2.16
CA PHE A 192 13.98 5.62 2.07
C PHE A 192 14.41 4.63 0.97
N SER A 193 15.23 5.04 0.00
CA SER A 193 15.77 4.09 -0.99
C SER A 193 16.85 3.17 -0.42
N ASN A 194 17.52 3.56 0.67
CA ASN A 194 18.61 2.80 1.30
C ASN A 194 18.22 2.11 2.62
N VAL A 195 17.01 2.36 3.15
CA VAL A 195 16.56 1.76 4.43
C VAL A 195 16.65 0.24 4.39
N ILE A 196 16.36 -0.38 3.27
CA ILE A 196 16.48 -1.83 3.09
C ILE A 196 17.95 -2.28 3.12
N ASN A 197 18.85 -1.51 2.53
CA ASN A 197 20.29 -1.86 2.50
C ASN A 197 20.95 -1.68 3.86
N GLU A 198 20.53 -0.66 4.64
CA GLU A 198 21.02 -0.45 6.01
C GLU A 198 20.49 -1.52 6.96
N ALA A 199 19.20 -1.86 6.89
CA ALA A 199 18.61 -2.94 7.69
C ALA A 199 19.24 -4.32 7.38
N ASN A 200 19.70 -4.55 6.15
CA ASN A 200 20.42 -5.77 5.79
C ASN A 200 21.85 -5.78 6.32
N LYS A 201 22.55 -4.63 6.31
CA LYS A 201 23.88 -4.51 6.92
C LYS A 201 23.88 -4.74 8.42
N ASP A 202 22.92 -4.15 9.13
CA ASP A 202 22.79 -4.32 10.58
C ASP A 202 22.47 -5.78 10.97
N ARG A 203 21.92 -6.57 10.05
CA ARG A 203 21.68 -8.01 10.26
C ARG A 203 22.88 -8.91 9.97
N GLU A 204 23.75 -8.51 9.05
CA GLU A 204 24.99 -9.25 8.76
C GLU A 204 26.07 -9.00 9.83
N GLU A 205 25.92 -7.92 10.61
CA GLU A 205 26.83 -7.56 11.72
C GLU A 205 26.38 -8.09 13.10
N MET A 206 25.20 -8.72 13.21
CA MET A 206 24.72 -9.44 14.41
C MET A 206 24.88 -10.95 14.31
#